data_3c82315aa4400b449032065dbea9fbf0
#
_entry.id   3c82315aa4400b449032065dbea9fbf0
#
_cell.length_a   1.000
_cell.length_b   1.000
_cell.length_c   1.000
_cell.angle_alpha   90.00
_cell.angle_beta   90.00
_cell.angle_gamma   90.00
#
_symmetry.space_group_name_H-M   'P 1'
#
loop_
_entity.id
_entity.type
_entity.pdbx_description
1 polymer ?
#
loop_
_entity_poly.entity_id
_entity_poly.type
_entity_poly.pdbx_seq_one_letter_code
_entity_poly.pdbx_strand_id
1 'polypeptide(L)'
;MAIKKLHVASGDAAKLDDILCFAIYSANLTVNRLYKPLLDELGLTYPQYLVLVALYEQDNQTVGNLGDKLFLDSITLTPLLKRMEGAGYLTRQRDPEDERQVRIRLTRRGRTAREKSMPYLDGLVRASGLDATRYRQLHDEVANLRKNLLNAARMPLKGLFGPAE
;
A
#
# COMPACT_ATOMS: atom_id res chain seq x y z
N MET A 1 -7.80 -29.37 8.10
CA MET A 1 -7.81 -28.61 9.35
C MET A 1 -9.04 -27.73 9.33
N ALA A 2 -10.09 -28.08 10.09
CA ALA A 2 -11.40 -27.45 10.03
C ALA A 2 -11.27 -25.98 10.51
N ILE A 3 -11.64 -25.03 9.67
CA ILE A 3 -11.82 -23.64 10.04
C ILE A 3 -12.94 -23.62 11.07
N LYS A 4 -12.57 -23.46 12.36
CA LYS A 4 -13.54 -23.22 13.42
C LYS A 4 -14.38 -22.04 12.97
N LYS A 5 -15.69 -22.25 12.70
CA LYS A 5 -16.61 -21.18 12.31
C LYS A 5 -16.40 -20.03 13.30
N LEU A 6 -15.86 -18.92 12.83
CA LEU A 6 -15.93 -17.66 13.54
C LEU A 6 -17.42 -17.30 13.54
N HIS A 7 -18.15 -17.72 14.59
CA HIS A 7 -19.52 -17.27 14.82
C HIS A 7 -19.40 -15.77 15.14
N VAL A 8 -19.54 -14.95 14.11
CA VAL A 8 -20.14 -13.65 14.28
C VAL A 8 -21.57 -14.02 14.67
N ALA A 9 -21.91 -13.83 15.93
CA ALA A 9 -23.13 -14.37 16.55
C ALA A 9 -24.34 -14.07 15.68
N SER A 10 -25.04 -15.12 15.31
CA SER A 10 -26.31 -15.03 14.61
C SER A 10 -27.28 -14.28 15.53
N GLY A 11 -27.57 -13.02 15.25
CA GLY A 11 -28.62 -12.26 15.93
C GLY A 11 -28.24 -10.88 16.42
N ASP A 12 -26.97 -10.61 16.83
CA ASP A 12 -26.52 -9.27 17.16
C ASP A 12 -25.78 -8.67 15.97
N ALA A 13 -26.15 -7.47 15.55
CA ALA A 13 -25.39 -6.73 14.54
C ALA A 13 -23.95 -6.57 15.03
N ALA A 14 -22.99 -7.04 14.24
CA ALA A 14 -21.55 -6.92 14.57
C ALA A 14 -21.23 -5.47 14.91
N LYS A 15 -20.65 -5.21 16.09
CA LYS A 15 -20.21 -3.87 16.45
C LYS A 15 -19.06 -3.45 15.54
N LEU A 16 -18.97 -2.17 15.27
CA LEU A 16 -17.94 -1.63 14.37
C LEU A 16 -16.52 -2.07 14.75
N ASP A 17 -16.23 -2.11 16.05
CA ASP A 17 -14.92 -2.49 16.60
C ASP A 17 -14.60 -3.99 16.43
N ASP A 18 -15.61 -4.83 16.20
CA ASP A 18 -15.42 -6.27 15.97
C ASP A 18 -15.14 -6.60 14.49
N ILE A 19 -15.20 -5.59 13.61
CA ILE A 19 -15.04 -5.76 12.17
C ILE A 19 -13.57 -5.61 11.77
N LEU A 20 -12.94 -6.70 11.30
CA LEU A 20 -11.55 -6.69 10.85
C LEU A 20 -11.27 -5.62 9.78
N CYS A 21 -12.21 -5.42 8.83
CA CYS A 21 -12.08 -4.39 7.80
C CYS A 21 -11.97 -2.98 8.40
N PHE A 22 -12.72 -2.72 9.48
CA PHE A 22 -12.64 -1.45 10.20
C PHE A 22 -11.31 -1.29 10.96
N ALA A 23 -10.82 -2.35 11.58
CA ALA A 23 -9.50 -2.34 12.24
C ALA A 23 -8.39 -1.99 11.25
N ILE A 24 -8.38 -2.62 10.06
CA ILE A 24 -7.41 -2.33 8.99
C ILE A 24 -7.57 -0.88 8.48
N TYR A 25 -8.79 -0.45 8.23
CA TYR A 25 -9.08 0.91 7.76
C TYR A 25 -8.62 1.97 8.75
N SER A 26 -9.00 1.84 10.02
CA SER A 26 -8.66 2.80 11.08
C SER A 26 -7.15 2.82 11.38
N ALA A 27 -6.49 1.65 11.34
CA ALA A 27 -5.04 1.55 11.44
C ALA A 27 -4.34 2.31 10.29
N ASN A 28 -4.80 2.11 9.04
CA ASN A 28 -4.25 2.82 7.88
C ASN A 28 -4.42 4.34 8.00
N LEU A 29 -5.59 4.83 8.46
CA LEU A 29 -5.79 6.27 8.72
C LEU A 29 -4.81 6.80 9.77
N THR A 30 -4.56 6.02 10.82
CA THR A 30 -3.65 6.40 11.91
C THR A 30 -2.19 6.42 11.42
N VAL A 31 -1.76 5.43 10.63
CA VAL A 31 -0.45 5.43 9.98
C VAL A 31 -0.28 6.68 9.10
N ASN A 32 -1.27 7.02 8.29
CA ASN A 32 -1.22 8.23 7.45
C ASN A 32 -1.07 9.52 8.29
N ARG A 33 -1.70 9.59 9.47
CA ARG A 33 -1.53 10.74 10.39
C ARG A 33 -0.11 10.82 10.96
N LEU A 34 0.51 9.68 11.28
CA LEU A 34 1.90 9.63 11.75
C LEU A 34 2.90 10.08 10.68
N TYR A 35 2.64 9.75 9.40
CA TYR A 35 3.47 10.22 8.29
C TYR A 35 3.21 11.69 7.89
N LYS A 36 2.11 12.29 8.34
CA LYS A 36 1.70 13.62 7.88
C LYS A 36 2.78 14.69 8.03
N PRO A 37 3.53 14.84 9.14
CA PRO A 37 4.56 15.87 9.25
C PRO A 37 5.65 15.73 8.18
N LEU A 38 6.12 14.51 7.92
CA LEU A 38 7.07 14.22 6.85
C LEU A 38 6.49 14.53 5.47
N LEU A 39 5.26 14.08 5.23
CA LEU A 39 4.61 14.23 3.93
C LEU A 39 4.34 15.70 3.60
N ASP A 40 3.99 16.51 4.60
CA ASP A 40 3.81 17.96 4.46
C ASP A 40 5.15 18.65 4.13
N GLU A 41 6.23 18.28 4.80
CA GLU A 41 7.58 18.79 4.51
C GLU A 41 8.02 18.47 3.06
N LEU A 42 7.71 17.27 2.59
CA LEU A 42 8.04 16.83 1.24
C LEU A 42 7.03 17.32 0.19
N GLY A 43 5.87 17.84 0.58
CA GLY A 43 4.78 18.19 -0.34
C GLY A 43 4.23 16.98 -1.09
N LEU A 44 4.13 15.82 -0.41
CA LEU A 44 3.70 14.55 -0.97
C LEU A 44 2.48 14.00 -0.24
N THR A 45 1.66 13.24 -0.96
CA THR A 45 0.67 12.34 -0.37
C THR A 45 1.29 10.99 -0.03
N TYR A 46 0.68 10.20 0.85
CA TYR A 46 1.17 8.88 1.20
C TYR A 46 1.33 7.93 -0.01
N PRO A 47 0.39 7.85 -0.96
CA PRO A 47 0.60 7.06 -2.18
C PRO A 47 1.80 7.54 -3.03
N GLN A 48 2.05 8.85 -3.10
CA GLN A 48 3.24 9.38 -3.78
C GLN A 48 4.54 9.00 -3.06
N TYR A 49 4.53 9.02 -1.74
CA TYR A 49 5.64 8.53 -0.94
C TYR A 49 5.93 7.04 -1.21
N LEU A 50 4.91 6.20 -1.30
CA LEU A 50 5.08 4.78 -1.63
C LEU A 50 5.71 4.57 -3.03
N VAL A 51 5.42 5.45 -4.00
CA VAL A 51 6.11 5.45 -5.30
C VAL A 51 7.60 5.73 -5.13
N LEU A 52 7.99 6.71 -4.29
CA LEU A 52 9.42 6.95 -4.01
C LEU A 52 10.08 5.72 -3.40
N VAL A 53 9.42 5.06 -2.45
CA VAL A 53 9.94 3.84 -1.81
C VAL A 53 10.15 2.74 -2.85
N ALA A 54 9.14 2.48 -3.70
CA ALA A 54 9.19 1.43 -4.72
C ALA A 54 10.28 1.68 -5.77
N LEU A 55 10.46 2.94 -6.20
CA LEU A 55 11.50 3.31 -7.17
C LEU A 55 12.89 3.35 -6.54
N TYR A 56 13.02 3.67 -5.25
CA TYR A 56 14.31 3.65 -4.56
C TYR A 56 14.81 2.21 -4.38
N GLU A 57 13.91 1.28 -4.16
CA GLU A 57 14.21 -0.16 -4.10
C GLU A 57 14.62 -0.72 -5.46
N GLN A 58 13.90 -0.36 -6.51
CA GLN A 58 14.17 -0.73 -7.90
C GLN A 58 13.77 0.42 -8.81
N ASP A 59 14.75 1.11 -9.37
CA ASP A 59 14.53 2.23 -10.27
C ASP A 59 14.13 1.76 -11.69
N ASN A 60 13.75 2.70 -12.54
CA ASN A 60 13.46 2.42 -13.95
C ASN A 60 12.34 1.39 -14.16
N GLN A 61 11.26 1.49 -13.40
CA GLN A 61 10.11 0.60 -13.52
C GLN A 61 9.09 1.13 -14.53
N THR A 62 8.33 0.23 -15.16
CA THR A 62 7.17 0.62 -15.97
C THR A 62 6.01 1.04 -15.07
N VAL A 63 5.07 1.82 -15.63
CA VAL A 63 3.83 2.19 -14.91
C VAL A 63 3.06 0.94 -14.47
N GLY A 64 3.02 -0.10 -15.33
CA GLY A 64 2.37 -1.37 -14.99
C GLY A 64 3.02 -2.05 -13.78
N ASN A 65 4.35 -2.22 -13.78
CA ASN A 65 5.08 -2.83 -12.66
C ASN A 65 4.87 -2.06 -11.35
N LEU A 66 4.87 -0.72 -11.40
CA LEU A 66 4.56 0.10 -10.22
C LEU A 66 3.12 -0.08 -9.75
N GLY A 67 2.16 -0.17 -10.69
CA GLY A 67 0.76 -0.42 -10.37
C GLY A 67 0.59 -1.75 -9.64
N ASP A 68 1.14 -2.82 -10.15
CA ASP A 68 1.11 -4.16 -9.54
C ASP A 68 1.75 -4.15 -8.14
N LYS A 69 2.93 -3.52 -8.01
CA LYS A 69 3.66 -3.44 -6.74
C LYS A 69 2.92 -2.64 -5.67
N LEU A 70 2.24 -1.57 -6.07
CA LEU A 70 1.52 -0.66 -5.17
C LEU A 70 0.03 -0.99 -5.04
N PHE A 71 -0.47 -1.99 -5.76
CA PHE A 71 -1.90 -2.34 -5.82
C PHE A 71 -2.77 -1.16 -6.28
N LEU A 72 -2.25 -0.37 -7.24
CA LEU A 72 -2.94 0.78 -7.84
C LEU A 72 -3.20 0.51 -9.32
N ASP A 73 -4.42 0.82 -9.76
CA ASP A 73 -4.74 0.80 -11.18
C ASP A 73 -4.07 1.97 -11.95
N SER A 74 -3.98 1.83 -13.26
CA SER A 74 -3.36 2.84 -14.12
C SER A 74 -4.12 4.17 -14.14
N ILE A 75 -5.43 4.16 -13.88
CA ILE A 75 -6.28 5.36 -13.84
C ILE A 75 -5.88 6.21 -12.63
N THR A 76 -5.63 5.58 -11.49
CA THR A 76 -5.18 6.23 -10.25
C THR A 76 -3.70 6.62 -10.32
N LEU A 77 -2.85 5.72 -10.83
CA LEU A 77 -1.40 5.90 -10.80
C LEU A 77 -0.91 6.96 -11.80
N THR A 78 -1.48 7.02 -13.00
CA THR A 78 -1.03 7.94 -14.05
C THR A 78 -1.10 9.43 -13.65
N PRO A 79 -2.22 9.95 -13.10
CA PRO A 79 -2.27 11.33 -12.63
C PRO A 79 -1.34 11.62 -11.44
N LEU A 80 -1.13 10.60 -10.59
CA LEU A 80 -0.23 10.68 -9.45
C LEU A 80 1.22 10.87 -9.93
N LEU A 81 1.68 10.04 -10.88
CA LEU A 81 3.02 10.13 -11.45
C LEU A 81 3.24 11.44 -12.22
N LYS A 82 2.22 11.95 -12.94
CA LYS A 82 2.31 13.27 -13.60
C LYS A 82 2.56 14.40 -12.60
N ARG A 83 1.85 14.39 -11.45
CA ARG A 83 2.08 15.39 -10.38
C ARG A 83 3.46 15.28 -9.77
N MET A 84 3.97 14.08 -9.56
CA MET A 84 5.33 13.87 -9.03
C MET A 84 6.41 14.30 -10.01
N GLU A 85 6.19 14.10 -11.32
CA GLU A 85 7.06 14.61 -12.38
C GLU A 85 7.09 16.13 -12.39
N GLY A 86 5.91 16.79 -12.38
CA GLY A 86 5.80 18.25 -12.29
C GLY A 86 6.44 18.83 -11.03
N ALA A 87 6.46 18.08 -9.92
CA ALA A 87 7.15 18.44 -8.70
C ALA A 87 8.65 18.07 -8.71
N GLY A 88 9.16 17.46 -9.79
CA GLY A 88 10.57 17.15 -9.97
C GLY A 88 11.09 15.95 -9.19
N TYR A 89 10.24 15.06 -8.69
CA TYR A 89 10.63 13.87 -7.93
C TYR A 89 11.04 12.69 -8.81
N LEU A 90 10.48 12.61 -10.01
CA LEU A 90 10.73 11.55 -10.98
C LEU A 90 10.69 12.11 -12.41
N THR A 91 11.13 11.29 -13.36
CA THR A 91 10.96 11.50 -14.79
C THR A 91 10.16 10.38 -15.40
N ARG A 92 9.46 10.67 -16.49
CA ARG A 92 8.67 9.74 -17.26
C ARG A 92 9.18 9.74 -18.70
N GLN A 93 9.56 8.59 -19.21
CA GLN A 93 10.07 8.45 -20.57
C GLN A 93 9.38 7.26 -21.24
N ARG A 94 9.10 7.36 -22.53
CA ARG A 94 8.66 6.19 -23.30
C ARG A 94 9.76 5.15 -23.31
N ASP A 95 9.36 3.89 -23.21
CA ASP A 95 10.30 2.78 -23.32
C ASP A 95 10.85 2.73 -24.74
N PRO A 96 12.18 2.70 -24.94
CA PRO A 96 12.77 2.64 -26.27
C PRO A 96 12.48 1.32 -27.00
N GLU A 97 12.18 0.23 -26.28
CA GLU A 97 11.90 -1.09 -26.85
C GLU A 97 10.39 -1.32 -27.07
N ASP A 98 9.53 -0.63 -26.29
CA ASP A 98 8.08 -0.70 -26.42
C ASP A 98 7.45 0.67 -26.11
N GLU A 99 7.19 1.46 -27.13
CA GLU A 99 6.61 2.81 -27.03
C GLU A 99 5.23 2.88 -26.33
N ARG A 100 4.56 1.74 -26.15
CA ARG A 100 3.29 1.66 -25.40
C ARG A 100 3.53 1.76 -23.89
N GLN A 101 4.75 1.50 -23.44
CA GLN A 101 5.14 1.54 -22.05
C GLN A 101 5.80 2.88 -21.71
N VAL A 102 5.61 3.30 -20.47
CA VAL A 102 6.26 4.46 -19.89
C VAL A 102 7.12 3.99 -18.72
N ARG A 103 8.40 4.32 -18.76
CA ARG A 103 9.36 4.07 -17.69
C ARG A 103 9.45 5.26 -16.76
N ILE A 104 9.54 4.97 -15.49
CA ILE A 104 9.59 5.91 -14.38
C ILE A 104 10.94 5.79 -13.71
N ARG A 105 11.63 6.92 -13.53
CA ARG A 105 12.94 6.98 -12.86
C ARG A 105 12.96 8.07 -11.81
N LEU A 106 13.63 7.81 -10.68
CA LEU A 106 13.86 8.84 -9.67
C LEU A 106 14.83 9.90 -10.17
N THR A 107 14.51 11.16 -9.92
CA THR A 107 15.50 12.26 -9.97
C THR A 107 16.39 12.25 -8.73
N ARG A 108 17.42 13.12 -8.72
CA ARG A 108 18.20 13.38 -7.51
C ARG A 108 17.32 13.86 -6.35
N ARG A 109 16.35 14.75 -6.63
CA ARG A 109 15.38 15.21 -5.63
C ARG A 109 14.56 14.06 -5.05
N GLY A 110 14.08 13.15 -5.89
CA GLY A 110 13.32 11.98 -5.44
C GLY A 110 14.14 11.07 -4.53
N ARG A 111 15.40 10.81 -4.86
CA ARG A 111 16.31 10.01 -4.03
C ARG A 111 16.56 10.67 -2.68
N THR A 112 16.90 11.96 -2.67
CA THR A 112 17.12 12.72 -1.43
C THR A 112 15.86 12.75 -0.55
N ALA A 113 14.67 12.91 -1.13
CA ALA A 113 13.42 12.86 -0.37
C ALA A 113 13.21 11.49 0.28
N ARG A 114 13.51 10.40 -0.43
CA ARG A 114 13.43 9.04 0.14
C ARG A 114 14.43 8.84 1.27
N GLU A 115 15.68 9.27 1.10
CA GLU A 115 16.73 9.16 2.12
C GLU A 115 16.34 9.91 3.40
N LYS A 116 15.83 11.14 3.29
CA LYS A 116 15.31 11.91 4.42
C LYS A 116 14.17 11.23 5.15
N SER A 117 13.40 10.39 4.46
CA SER A 117 12.25 9.70 5.02
C SER A 117 12.58 8.40 5.76
N MET A 118 13.81 7.87 5.62
CA MET A 118 14.19 6.58 6.23
C MET A 118 13.97 6.51 7.75
N PRO A 119 14.32 7.54 8.54
CA PRO A 119 14.13 7.50 9.99
C PRO A 119 12.68 7.39 10.44
N TYR A 120 11.72 7.78 9.58
CA TYR A 120 10.28 7.69 9.90
C TYR A 120 9.77 6.26 9.99
N LEU A 121 10.36 5.33 9.24
CA LEU A 121 10.01 3.92 9.34
C LEU A 121 10.34 3.35 10.72
N ASP A 122 11.52 3.68 11.25
CA ASP A 122 11.92 3.29 12.61
C ASP A 122 11.01 3.93 13.66
N GLY A 123 10.57 5.17 13.41
CA GLY A 123 9.58 5.87 14.22
C GLY A 123 8.25 5.12 14.28
N LEU A 124 7.76 4.62 13.13
CA LEU A 124 6.53 3.83 13.07
C LEU A 124 6.65 2.51 13.83
N VAL A 125 7.76 1.80 13.70
CA VAL A 125 8.01 0.56 14.45
C VAL A 125 7.95 0.83 15.94
N ARG A 126 8.63 1.87 16.43
CA ARG A 126 8.58 2.28 17.86
C ARG A 126 7.16 2.67 18.29
N ALA A 127 6.45 3.45 17.47
CA ALA A 127 5.08 3.89 17.77
C ALA A 127 4.07 2.74 17.80
N SER A 128 4.34 1.62 17.13
CA SER A 128 3.48 0.43 17.15
C SER A 128 3.45 -0.27 18.53
N GLY A 129 4.44 -0.01 19.39
CA GLY A 129 4.58 -0.72 20.69
C GLY A 129 4.96 -2.20 20.56
N LEU A 130 5.29 -2.65 19.33
CA LEU A 130 5.68 -4.04 19.07
C LEU A 130 7.20 -4.20 19.07
N ASP A 131 7.69 -5.33 19.59
CA ASP A 131 9.06 -5.74 19.32
C ASP A 131 9.24 -6.18 17.87
N ALA A 132 10.50 -6.31 17.43
CA ALA A 132 10.84 -6.61 16.04
C ALA A 132 10.27 -7.96 15.54
N THR A 133 10.08 -8.93 16.43
CA THR A 133 9.53 -10.25 16.08
C THR A 133 8.03 -10.16 15.84
N ARG A 134 7.30 -9.54 16.77
CA ARG A 134 5.85 -9.33 16.67
C ARG A 134 5.50 -8.39 15.52
N TYR A 135 6.32 -7.37 15.26
CA TYR A 135 6.13 -6.48 14.11
C TYR A 135 6.20 -7.26 12.79
N ARG A 136 7.20 -8.12 12.62
CA ARG A 136 7.32 -8.99 11.44
C ARG A 136 6.17 -9.98 11.33
N GLN A 137 5.78 -10.63 12.42
CA GLN A 137 4.63 -11.54 12.42
C GLN A 137 3.35 -10.85 11.94
N LEU A 138 3.04 -9.67 12.51
CA LEU A 138 1.86 -8.89 12.09
C LEU A 138 1.94 -8.48 10.61
N HIS A 139 3.12 -8.03 10.16
CA HIS A 139 3.34 -7.73 8.74
C HIS A 139 3.00 -8.93 7.85
N ASP A 140 3.52 -10.11 8.19
CA ASP A 140 3.33 -11.32 7.40
C ASP A 140 1.86 -11.78 7.43
N GLU A 141 1.19 -11.68 8.57
CA GLU A 141 -0.25 -11.97 8.69
C GLU A 141 -1.10 -11.05 7.80
N VAL A 142 -0.83 -9.74 7.84
CA VAL A 142 -1.54 -8.76 6.99
C VAL A 142 -1.23 -8.97 5.51
N ALA A 143 0.01 -9.30 5.16
CA ALA A 143 0.41 -9.61 3.79
C ALA A 143 -0.28 -10.88 3.26
N ASN A 144 -0.38 -11.93 4.09
CA ASN A 144 -1.10 -13.16 3.76
C ASN A 144 -2.61 -12.93 3.63
N LEU A 145 -3.21 -12.15 4.54
CA LEU A 145 -4.61 -11.75 4.44
C LEU A 145 -4.88 -11.04 3.10
N ARG A 146 -4.06 -10.05 2.74
CA ARG A 146 -4.15 -9.36 1.46
C ARG A 146 -4.09 -10.32 0.27
N LYS A 147 -3.12 -11.25 0.26
CA LYS A 147 -2.97 -12.26 -0.79
C LYS A 147 -4.23 -13.12 -0.94
N ASN A 148 -4.80 -13.57 0.17
CA ASN A 148 -6.02 -14.38 0.18
C ASN A 148 -7.21 -13.60 -0.35
N LEU A 149 -7.37 -12.34 0.07
CA LEU A 149 -8.45 -11.47 -0.40
C LEU A 149 -8.33 -11.17 -1.90
N LEU A 150 -7.13 -10.94 -2.42
CA LEU A 150 -6.89 -10.74 -3.85
C LEU A 150 -7.24 -11.99 -4.67
N ASN A 151 -6.93 -13.17 -4.16
CA ASN A 151 -7.31 -14.43 -4.83
C ASN A 151 -8.82 -14.62 -4.79
N ALA A 152 -9.46 -14.36 -3.67
CA ALA A 152 -10.91 -14.46 -3.51
C ALA A 152 -11.66 -13.45 -4.42
N ALA A 153 -11.14 -12.21 -4.56
CA ALA A 153 -11.75 -11.20 -5.43
C ALA A 153 -11.77 -11.57 -6.93
N ARG A 154 -10.98 -12.56 -7.35
CA ARG A 154 -10.99 -13.11 -8.71
C ARG A 154 -12.07 -14.19 -8.90
N MET A 155 -12.71 -14.64 -7.82
CA MET A 155 -13.78 -15.63 -7.85
C MET A 155 -15.16 -14.98 -8.08
N PRO A 156 -16.14 -15.68 -8.65
CA PRO A 156 -17.50 -15.17 -8.73
C PRO A 156 -18.05 -14.89 -7.33
N LEU A 157 -18.65 -13.70 -7.14
CA LEU A 157 -19.19 -13.25 -5.84
C LEU A 157 -20.20 -14.24 -5.21
N LYS A 158 -20.96 -14.98 -6.03
CA LYS A 158 -21.89 -16.01 -5.56
C LYS A 158 -21.21 -17.12 -4.73
N GLY A 159 -19.94 -17.43 -4.99
CA GLY A 159 -19.20 -18.45 -4.22
C GLY A 159 -18.65 -17.93 -2.88
N LEU A 160 -18.54 -16.60 -2.72
CA LEU A 160 -18.01 -15.97 -1.51
C LEU A 160 -19.10 -15.57 -0.51
N PHE A 161 -20.28 -15.16 -1.00
CA PHE A 161 -21.37 -14.58 -0.20
C PHE A 161 -22.67 -15.38 -0.33
N GLY A 162 -22.62 -16.60 -0.93
CA GLY A 162 -23.74 -17.53 -0.94
C GLY A 162 -24.03 -18.06 0.46
N PRO A 163 -25.26 -18.55 0.72
CA PRO A 163 -25.59 -19.22 1.98
C PRO A 163 -24.58 -20.35 2.22
N ALA A 164 -24.04 -20.41 3.43
CA ALA A 164 -23.22 -21.54 3.86
C ALA A 164 -24.18 -22.77 3.92
N GLU A 165 -24.00 -23.73 2.99
CA GLU A 165 -24.64 -25.03 3.04
C GLU A 165 -24.29 -25.78 4.34
#